data_1ad7693b19287e41fedbab98f497490e
#
_entry.id   1ad7693b19287e41fedbab98f497490e
#
_cell.length_a   1.000
_cell.length_b   1.000
_cell.length_c   1.000
_cell.angle_alpha   90.00
_cell.angle_beta   90.00
_cell.angle_gamma   90.00
#
_symmetry.space_group_name_H-M   'P 1'
#
loop_
_entity.id
_entity.type
_entity.pdbx_description
1 polymer ?
#
loop_
_entity_poly.entity_id
_entity_poly.type
_entity_poly.pdbx_seq_one_letter_code
_entity_poly.pdbx_strand_id
1 'polypeptide(L)'
;MGEFFADLATALPRLLGDGLQATLISFAGGAVVMVIVAVALGVAGHQGPKWLQVISRVTVEFFRGTSLVVQLFFIFYFIPTFTGVDLGSTWTAILALGLNYGAYGAEVVRGSLNAVPAGQWESTTALSMPWMTKMRRVIWPQAWALMLPGFNNLMVMLIKGTAVVGLVLLSDLTFEAEQVRRQVGTWPAFIAALIIYYVIALIVSTIMRVMESRAQRRLGLGDYEIRKARKDAANALSGGTAGGAAGGVLTPDAASLIPDPGRGERDA
;
A
#
# COMPACT_ATOMS: atom_id res chain seq x y z
N MET A 1 -17.27 -0.70 -36.46
CA MET A 1 -16.99 0.33 -35.40
C MET A 1 -18.26 0.90 -34.80
N GLY A 2 -19.29 1.20 -35.60
CA GLY A 2 -20.60 1.71 -35.08
C GLY A 2 -21.30 0.75 -34.10
N GLU A 3 -21.31 -0.53 -34.39
CA GLU A 3 -21.89 -1.57 -33.52
C GLU A 3 -21.15 -1.64 -32.17
N PHE A 4 -19.82 -1.59 -32.18
CA PHE A 4 -19.02 -1.60 -30.98
C PHE A 4 -19.37 -0.46 -29.99
N PHE A 5 -19.57 0.76 -30.50
CA PHE A 5 -19.97 1.90 -29.66
C PHE A 5 -21.41 1.78 -29.17
N ALA A 6 -22.32 1.20 -29.96
CA ALA A 6 -23.70 0.93 -29.55
C ALA A 6 -23.72 -0.13 -28.44
N ASP A 7 -22.95 -1.19 -28.58
CA ASP A 7 -22.79 -2.25 -27.57
C ASP A 7 -22.19 -1.72 -26.28
N LEU A 8 -21.18 -0.85 -26.39
CA LEU A 8 -20.57 -0.17 -25.25
C LEU A 8 -21.58 0.70 -24.50
N ALA A 9 -22.40 1.45 -25.24
CA ALA A 9 -23.45 2.31 -24.65
C ALA A 9 -24.52 1.51 -23.92
N THR A 10 -24.87 0.31 -24.40
CA THR A 10 -25.80 -0.60 -23.73
C THR A 10 -25.22 -1.28 -22.49
N ALA A 11 -23.91 -1.48 -22.45
CA ALA A 11 -23.21 -2.05 -21.29
C ALA A 11 -23.10 -1.07 -20.12
N LEU A 12 -22.86 0.21 -20.41
CA LEU A 12 -22.55 1.24 -19.42
C LEU A 12 -23.58 1.39 -18.28
N PRO A 13 -24.91 1.40 -18.50
CA PRO A 13 -25.87 1.61 -17.42
C PRO A 13 -25.80 0.55 -16.31
N ARG A 14 -25.60 -0.72 -16.66
CA ARG A 14 -25.47 -1.81 -15.67
C ARG A 14 -24.12 -1.75 -14.95
N LEU A 15 -23.05 -1.51 -15.67
CA LEU A 15 -21.72 -1.39 -15.10
C LEU A 15 -21.60 -0.20 -14.15
N LEU A 16 -22.18 0.96 -14.51
CA LEU A 16 -22.16 2.19 -13.69
C LEU A 16 -23.24 2.19 -12.61
N GLY A 17 -24.28 1.37 -12.72
CA GLY A 17 -25.30 1.19 -11.69
C GLY A 17 -24.83 0.23 -10.60
N ASP A 18 -25.37 -0.98 -10.63
CA ASP A 18 -25.17 -1.97 -9.57
C ASP A 18 -23.70 -2.40 -9.42
N GLY A 19 -22.99 -2.61 -10.53
CA GLY A 19 -21.59 -3.05 -10.52
C GLY A 19 -20.65 -2.04 -9.86
N LEU A 20 -20.74 -0.78 -10.23
CA LEU A 20 -19.92 0.27 -9.64
C LEU A 20 -20.24 0.50 -8.16
N GLN A 21 -21.55 0.50 -7.81
CA GLN A 21 -21.98 0.69 -6.43
C GLN A 21 -21.43 -0.40 -5.51
N ALA A 22 -21.60 -1.68 -5.86
CA ALA A 22 -21.09 -2.79 -5.07
C ALA A 22 -19.56 -2.77 -4.95
N THR A 23 -18.86 -2.43 -6.03
CA THR A 23 -17.41 -2.25 -6.03
C THR A 23 -16.96 -1.15 -5.07
N LEU A 24 -17.61 0.02 -5.11
CA LEU A 24 -17.27 1.16 -4.26
C LEU A 24 -17.61 0.89 -2.79
N ILE A 25 -18.71 0.22 -2.48
CA ILE A 25 -19.07 -0.18 -1.11
C ILE A 25 -18.02 -1.15 -0.55
N SER A 26 -17.66 -2.18 -1.31
CA SER A 26 -16.65 -3.16 -0.93
C SER A 26 -15.27 -2.52 -0.75
N PHE A 27 -14.91 -1.60 -1.65
CA PHE A 27 -13.68 -0.82 -1.56
C PHE A 27 -13.65 0.07 -0.33
N ALA A 28 -14.68 0.89 -0.11
CA ALA A 28 -14.73 1.83 1.00
C ALA A 28 -14.76 1.10 2.36
N GLY A 29 -15.63 0.08 2.48
CA GLY A 29 -15.68 -0.75 3.68
C GLY A 29 -14.38 -1.50 3.91
N GLY A 30 -13.84 -2.14 2.88
CA GLY A 30 -12.53 -2.82 2.94
C GLY A 30 -11.40 -1.87 3.31
N ALA A 31 -11.37 -0.64 2.80
CA ALA A 31 -10.38 0.37 3.14
C ALA A 31 -10.45 0.79 4.62
N VAL A 32 -11.65 0.94 5.17
CA VAL A 32 -11.83 1.24 6.60
C VAL A 32 -11.31 0.09 7.46
N VAL A 33 -11.72 -1.15 7.16
CA VAL A 33 -11.23 -2.33 7.88
C VAL A 33 -9.72 -2.49 7.73
N MET A 34 -9.19 -2.29 6.52
CA MET A 34 -7.75 -2.32 6.23
C MET A 34 -6.98 -1.35 7.13
N VAL A 35 -7.41 -0.09 7.24
CA VAL A 35 -6.72 0.92 8.06
C VAL A 35 -6.79 0.56 9.54
N ILE A 36 -7.94 0.11 10.04
CA ILE A 36 -8.10 -0.31 11.44
C ILE A 36 -7.16 -1.47 11.75
N VAL A 37 -7.17 -2.52 10.93
CA VAL A 37 -6.32 -3.71 11.10
C VAL A 37 -4.84 -3.36 10.98
N ALA A 38 -4.48 -2.56 9.96
CA ALA A 38 -3.12 -2.11 9.74
C ALA A 38 -2.54 -1.36 10.94
N VAL A 39 -3.29 -0.40 11.48
CA VAL A 39 -2.86 0.38 12.65
C VAL A 39 -2.81 -0.49 13.90
N ALA A 40 -3.84 -1.30 14.15
CA ALA A 40 -3.89 -2.16 15.33
C ALA A 40 -2.73 -3.17 15.35
N LEU A 41 -2.54 -3.94 14.27
CA LEU A 41 -1.47 -4.93 14.18
C LEU A 41 -0.09 -4.29 14.04
N GLY A 42 0.03 -3.20 13.26
CA GLY A 42 1.31 -2.52 13.07
C GLY A 42 1.87 -1.91 14.36
N VAL A 43 1.02 -1.23 15.14
CA VAL A 43 1.41 -0.66 16.44
C VAL A 43 1.64 -1.77 17.47
N ALA A 44 0.76 -2.79 17.51
CA ALA A 44 0.93 -3.93 18.39
C ALA A 44 2.26 -4.67 18.13
N GLY A 45 2.59 -4.87 16.86
CA GLY A 45 3.84 -5.53 16.44
C GLY A 45 5.11 -4.70 16.68
N HIS A 46 4.99 -3.37 16.82
CA HIS A 46 6.14 -2.47 17.05
C HIS A 46 6.36 -2.16 18.53
N GLN A 47 5.29 -1.89 19.30
CA GLN A 47 5.39 -1.34 20.66
C GLN A 47 4.69 -2.20 21.73
N GLY A 48 3.98 -3.23 21.35
CA GLY A 48 3.28 -4.11 22.30
C GLY A 48 4.23 -4.95 23.15
N PRO A 49 3.73 -5.60 24.21
CA PRO A 49 4.47 -6.62 24.94
C PRO A 49 4.84 -7.79 24.01
N LYS A 50 5.88 -8.55 24.33
CA LYS A 50 6.42 -9.62 23.46
C LYS A 50 5.36 -10.60 22.93
N TRP A 51 4.41 -10.99 23.78
CA TRP A 51 3.33 -11.89 23.37
C TRP A 51 2.42 -11.26 22.29
N LEU A 52 2.11 -9.97 22.42
CA LEU A 52 1.30 -9.25 21.44
C LEU A 52 2.05 -9.03 20.12
N GLN A 53 3.36 -8.79 20.19
CA GLN A 53 4.21 -8.73 18.98
C GLN A 53 4.22 -10.07 18.22
N VAL A 54 4.28 -11.20 18.94
CA VAL A 54 4.25 -12.54 18.33
C VAL A 54 2.89 -12.77 17.67
N ILE A 55 1.79 -12.50 18.38
CA ILE A 55 0.43 -12.65 17.82
C ILE A 55 0.27 -11.79 16.58
N SER A 56 0.65 -10.52 16.64
CA SER A 56 0.58 -9.62 15.49
C SER A 56 1.37 -10.16 14.30
N ARG A 57 2.61 -10.62 14.53
CA ARG A 57 3.46 -11.17 13.47
C ARG A 57 2.84 -12.41 12.83
N VAL A 58 2.41 -13.36 13.64
CA VAL A 58 1.77 -14.60 13.15
C VAL A 58 0.52 -14.28 12.34
N THR A 59 -0.34 -13.36 12.84
CA THR A 59 -1.55 -12.94 12.13
C THR A 59 -1.20 -12.27 10.79
N VAL A 60 -0.24 -11.36 10.78
CA VAL A 60 0.20 -10.68 9.56
C VAL A 60 0.78 -11.67 8.55
N GLU A 61 1.66 -12.58 8.98
CA GLU A 61 2.24 -13.60 8.11
C GLU A 61 1.20 -14.55 7.55
N PHE A 62 0.20 -14.95 8.36
CA PHE A 62 -0.91 -15.80 7.92
C PHE A 62 -1.70 -15.15 6.78
N PHE A 63 -2.18 -13.91 6.98
CA PHE A 63 -2.98 -13.23 5.95
C PHE A 63 -2.18 -12.87 4.70
N ARG A 64 -0.89 -12.55 4.84
CA ARG A 64 0.00 -12.27 3.69
C ARG A 64 0.45 -13.53 2.96
N GLY A 65 0.58 -14.64 3.67
CA GLY A 65 1.02 -15.91 3.12
C GLY A 65 -0.09 -16.74 2.47
N THR A 66 -1.36 -16.35 2.65
CA THR A 66 -2.51 -17.04 2.09
C THR A 66 -3.15 -16.25 0.95
N SER A 67 -3.81 -16.94 0.02
CA SER A 67 -4.48 -16.32 -1.11
C SER A 67 -5.74 -15.56 -0.66
N LEU A 68 -5.92 -14.33 -1.15
CA LEU A 68 -7.13 -13.53 -0.94
C LEU A 68 -8.40 -14.30 -1.37
N VAL A 69 -8.34 -15.02 -2.50
CA VAL A 69 -9.49 -15.79 -3.00
C VAL A 69 -9.85 -16.91 -2.02
N VAL A 70 -8.86 -17.61 -1.48
CA VAL A 70 -9.09 -18.64 -0.47
C VAL A 70 -9.67 -18.07 0.81
N GLN A 71 -9.17 -16.93 1.27
CA GLN A 71 -9.73 -16.21 2.43
C GLN A 71 -11.17 -15.79 2.20
N LEU A 72 -11.48 -15.30 1.00
CA LEU A 72 -12.82 -14.89 0.59
C LEU A 72 -13.79 -16.07 0.67
N PHE A 73 -13.45 -17.23 0.09
CA PHE A 73 -14.25 -18.46 0.18
C PHE A 73 -14.36 -18.99 1.60
N PHE A 74 -13.28 -18.93 2.37
CA PHE A 74 -13.29 -19.34 3.76
C PHE A 74 -14.28 -18.52 4.59
N ILE A 75 -14.27 -17.19 4.46
CA ILE A 75 -15.20 -16.32 5.17
C ILE A 75 -16.63 -16.56 4.69
N PHE A 76 -16.85 -16.75 3.39
CA PHE A 76 -18.17 -16.88 2.80
C PHE A 76 -18.86 -18.22 3.11
N TYR A 77 -18.13 -19.34 3.06
CA TYR A 77 -18.69 -20.66 3.24
C TYR A 77 -18.45 -21.26 4.63
N PHE A 78 -17.24 -21.10 5.16
CA PHE A 78 -16.86 -21.75 6.40
C PHE A 78 -17.45 -21.06 7.63
N ILE A 79 -17.40 -19.73 7.71
CA ILE A 79 -17.93 -19.01 8.88
C ILE A 79 -19.42 -19.27 9.07
N PRO A 80 -20.30 -19.12 8.06
CA PRO A 80 -21.74 -19.45 8.22
C PRO A 80 -21.99 -20.88 8.66
N THR A 81 -21.24 -21.85 8.11
CA THR A 81 -21.41 -23.27 8.46
C THR A 81 -21.07 -23.56 9.92
N PHE A 82 -20.06 -22.87 10.47
CA PHE A 82 -19.61 -23.11 11.85
C PHE A 82 -20.36 -22.27 12.89
N THR A 83 -20.72 -21.04 12.55
CA THR A 83 -21.33 -20.09 13.50
C THR A 83 -22.84 -19.97 13.33
N GLY A 84 -23.39 -20.44 12.21
CA GLY A 84 -24.79 -20.21 11.82
C GLY A 84 -25.11 -18.76 11.43
N VAL A 85 -24.10 -17.89 11.36
CA VAL A 85 -24.27 -16.45 11.00
C VAL A 85 -23.92 -16.24 9.55
N ASP A 86 -24.91 -15.94 8.74
CA ASP A 86 -24.69 -15.50 7.34
C ASP A 86 -24.32 -14.03 7.30
N LEU A 87 -23.10 -13.74 6.88
CA LEU A 87 -22.60 -12.36 6.74
C LEU A 87 -23.09 -11.70 5.44
N GLY A 88 -23.55 -12.49 4.48
CA GLY A 88 -23.84 -12.02 3.13
C GLY A 88 -22.58 -11.64 2.34
N SER A 89 -22.74 -11.52 1.01
CA SER A 89 -21.62 -11.32 0.08
C SER A 89 -20.87 -9.99 0.34
N THR A 90 -21.60 -8.91 0.66
CA THR A 90 -20.98 -7.58 0.87
C THR A 90 -20.06 -7.54 2.08
N TRP A 91 -20.51 -8.04 3.24
CA TRP A 91 -19.68 -8.07 4.45
C TRP A 91 -18.51 -9.05 4.31
N THR A 92 -18.73 -10.17 3.63
CA THR A 92 -17.66 -11.11 3.30
C THR A 92 -16.56 -10.44 2.48
N ALA A 93 -16.93 -9.69 1.43
CA ALA A 93 -15.99 -8.93 0.61
C ALA A 93 -15.21 -7.89 1.43
N ILE A 94 -15.93 -7.09 2.24
CA ILE A 94 -15.33 -6.06 3.12
C ILE A 94 -14.31 -6.67 4.08
N LEU A 95 -14.67 -7.78 4.74
CA LEU A 95 -13.79 -8.44 5.71
C LEU A 95 -12.60 -9.11 5.03
N ALA A 96 -12.82 -9.86 3.94
CA ALA A 96 -11.71 -10.53 3.24
C ALA A 96 -10.68 -9.52 2.71
N LEU A 97 -11.15 -8.48 2.00
CA LEU A 97 -10.29 -7.42 1.48
C LEU A 97 -9.61 -6.66 2.63
N GLY A 98 -10.38 -6.26 3.64
CA GLY A 98 -9.89 -5.49 4.77
C GLY A 98 -8.84 -6.22 5.60
N LEU A 99 -9.02 -7.50 5.90
CA LEU A 99 -8.07 -8.32 6.65
C LEU A 99 -6.81 -8.61 5.83
N ASN A 100 -6.96 -9.00 4.57
CA ASN A 100 -5.83 -9.29 3.70
C ASN A 100 -4.95 -8.04 3.51
N TYR A 101 -5.50 -6.96 2.98
CA TYR A 101 -4.74 -5.71 2.77
C TYR A 101 -4.36 -5.02 4.08
N GLY A 102 -5.11 -5.23 5.17
CA GLY A 102 -4.76 -4.78 6.51
C GLY A 102 -3.47 -5.40 7.04
N ALA A 103 -3.24 -6.67 6.74
CA ALA A 103 -1.98 -7.34 7.07
C ALA A 103 -0.78 -6.73 6.33
N TYR A 104 -0.92 -6.41 5.03
CA TYR A 104 0.10 -5.64 4.31
C TYR A 104 0.27 -4.24 4.89
N GLY A 105 -0.83 -3.58 5.25
CA GLY A 105 -0.81 -2.27 5.89
C GLY A 105 -0.13 -2.27 7.26
N ALA A 106 -0.21 -3.34 8.03
CA ALA A 106 0.49 -3.47 9.30
C ALA A 106 2.01 -3.38 9.14
N GLU A 107 2.56 -3.97 8.07
CA GLU A 107 3.98 -3.83 7.73
C GLU A 107 4.34 -2.40 7.32
N VAL A 108 3.46 -1.72 6.58
CA VAL A 108 3.64 -0.30 6.23
C VAL A 108 3.69 0.55 7.51
N VAL A 109 2.75 0.34 8.45
CA VAL A 109 2.72 1.05 9.73
C VAL A 109 3.99 0.77 10.54
N ARG A 110 4.38 -0.50 10.68
CA ARG A 110 5.59 -0.90 11.41
C ARG A 110 6.86 -0.32 10.80
N GLY A 111 7.00 -0.40 9.47
CA GLY A 111 8.14 0.16 8.74
C GLY A 111 8.24 1.67 8.89
N SER A 112 7.11 2.38 8.82
CA SER A 112 7.07 3.84 8.99
C SER A 112 7.37 4.29 10.41
N LEU A 113 6.93 3.56 11.43
CA LEU A 113 7.30 3.82 12.83
C LEU A 113 8.81 3.64 13.05
N ASN A 114 9.42 2.63 12.43
CA ASN A 114 10.87 2.41 12.46
C ASN A 114 11.66 3.48 11.70
N ALA A 115 11.05 4.10 10.68
CA ALA A 115 11.70 5.14 9.87
C ALA A 115 11.71 6.52 10.54
N VAL A 116 10.99 6.71 11.66
CA VAL A 116 11.08 7.95 12.46
C VAL A 116 12.48 8.02 13.08
N PRO A 117 13.22 9.15 12.91
CA PRO A 117 14.58 9.28 13.40
C PRO A 117 14.75 8.95 14.88
N ALA A 118 15.79 8.20 15.24
CA ALA A 118 16.06 7.77 16.62
C ALA A 118 16.13 8.96 17.59
N GLY A 119 16.69 10.09 17.18
CA GLY A 119 16.75 11.32 17.98
C GLY A 119 15.39 11.85 18.42
N GLN A 120 14.29 11.57 17.66
CA GLN A 120 12.93 11.94 18.08
C GLN A 120 12.45 11.06 19.24
N TRP A 121 12.81 9.78 19.21
CA TRP A 121 12.52 8.84 20.29
C TRP A 121 13.32 9.16 21.56
N GLU A 122 14.60 9.46 21.40
CA GLU A 122 15.53 9.79 22.49
C GLU A 122 15.17 11.12 23.16
N SER A 123 14.92 12.17 22.38
CA SER A 123 14.53 13.50 22.90
C SER A 123 13.22 13.46 23.70
N THR A 124 12.22 12.71 23.21
CA THR A 124 10.96 12.52 23.97
C THR A 124 11.15 11.73 25.25
N THR A 125 12.13 10.83 25.30
CA THR A 125 12.50 10.08 26.49
C THR A 125 13.26 10.96 27.48
N ALA A 126 14.22 11.76 27.01
CA ALA A 126 14.95 12.72 27.82
C ALA A 126 14.03 13.76 28.49
N LEU A 127 12.95 14.15 27.80
CA LEU A 127 11.89 15.03 28.33
C LEU A 127 10.91 14.29 29.25
N SER A 128 11.16 13.02 29.59
CA SER A 128 10.27 12.18 30.44
C SER A 128 8.82 12.16 29.97
N MET A 129 8.56 12.24 28.66
CA MET A 129 7.21 12.26 28.12
C MET A 129 6.50 10.91 28.32
N PRO A 130 5.24 10.89 28.85
CA PRO A 130 4.44 9.67 28.91
C PRO A 130 4.27 9.08 27.50
N TRP A 131 4.21 7.76 27.41
CA TRP A 131 4.15 7.03 26.13
C TRP A 131 3.05 7.54 25.19
N MET A 132 1.83 7.73 25.71
CA MET A 132 0.71 8.22 24.90
C MET A 132 0.95 9.63 24.35
N THR A 133 1.59 10.51 25.13
CA THR A 133 1.91 11.88 24.70
C THR A 133 3.01 11.88 23.67
N LYS A 134 4.07 11.08 23.87
CA LYS A 134 5.14 10.84 22.93
C LYS A 134 4.58 10.36 21.59
N MET A 135 3.76 9.30 21.63
CA MET A 135 3.19 8.71 20.42
C MET A 135 2.29 9.72 19.71
N ARG A 136 1.31 10.31 20.38
CA ARG A 136 0.29 11.16 19.74
C ARG A 136 0.84 12.49 19.24
N ARG A 137 1.80 13.12 19.95
CA ARG A 137 2.26 14.48 19.63
C ARG A 137 3.51 14.52 18.76
N VAL A 138 4.37 13.53 18.85
CA VAL A 138 5.69 13.57 18.19
C VAL A 138 5.84 12.48 17.14
N ILE A 139 5.65 11.22 17.52
CA ILE A 139 5.97 10.08 16.64
C ILE A 139 4.90 9.86 15.59
N TRP A 140 3.62 9.78 16.01
CA TRP A 140 2.52 9.46 15.09
C TRP A 140 2.36 10.44 13.93
N PRO A 141 2.42 11.77 14.12
CA PRO A 141 2.32 12.70 13.00
C PRO A 141 3.42 12.53 11.96
N GLN A 142 4.64 12.23 12.40
CA GLN A 142 5.78 11.97 11.51
C GLN A 142 5.62 10.62 10.80
N ALA A 143 5.32 9.56 11.55
CA ALA A 143 5.09 8.24 11.00
C ALA A 143 3.93 8.23 9.99
N TRP A 144 2.84 8.97 10.26
CA TRP A 144 1.69 9.08 9.37
C TRP A 144 2.08 9.59 7.98
N ALA A 145 2.89 10.63 7.89
CA ALA A 145 3.35 11.14 6.60
C ALA A 145 4.23 10.12 5.84
N LEU A 146 5.00 9.31 6.58
CA LEU A 146 5.82 8.24 6.01
C LEU A 146 4.98 7.01 5.59
N MET A 147 3.81 6.80 6.19
CA MET A 147 2.88 5.72 5.83
C MET A 147 2.14 5.99 4.52
N LEU A 148 1.84 7.24 4.19
CA LEU A 148 0.93 7.61 3.11
C LEU A 148 1.32 7.05 1.74
N PRO A 149 2.61 7.04 1.30
CA PRO A 149 2.99 6.41 0.03
C PRO A 149 2.68 4.90 0.00
N GLY A 150 2.93 4.20 1.12
CA GLY A 150 2.60 2.79 1.27
C GLY A 150 1.10 2.53 1.22
N PHE A 151 0.31 3.32 1.94
CA PHE A 151 -1.16 3.22 1.88
C PHE A 151 -1.73 3.54 0.50
N ASN A 152 -1.14 4.49 -0.25
CA ASN A 152 -1.55 4.75 -1.63
C ASN A 152 -1.45 3.47 -2.49
N ASN A 153 -0.34 2.77 -2.42
CA ASN A 153 -0.16 1.51 -3.14
C ASN A 153 -1.21 0.46 -2.72
N LEU A 154 -1.46 0.34 -1.41
CA LEU A 154 -2.45 -0.61 -0.89
C LEU A 154 -3.87 -0.26 -1.31
N MET A 155 -4.25 1.02 -1.35
CA MET A 155 -5.56 1.46 -1.85
C MET A 155 -5.76 1.10 -3.32
N VAL A 156 -4.73 1.30 -4.16
CA VAL A 156 -4.77 0.89 -5.57
C VAL A 156 -4.82 -0.63 -5.72
N MET A 157 -4.12 -1.38 -4.87
CA MET A 157 -4.22 -2.84 -4.86
C MET A 157 -5.59 -3.32 -4.38
N LEU A 158 -6.17 -2.68 -3.37
CA LEU A 158 -7.48 -3.01 -2.82
C LEU A 158 -8.58 -2.83 -3.86
N ILE A 159 -8.61 -1.68 -4.58
CA ILE A 159 -9.62 -1.46 -5.62
C ILE A 159 -9.50 -2.49 -6.76
N LYS A 160 -8.29 -2.88 -7.15
CA LYS A 160 -8.09 -3.97 -8.12
C LYS A 160 -8.48 -5.33 -7.53
N GLY A 161 -8.28 -5.51 -6.24
CA GLY A 161 -8.67 -6.72 -5.51
C GLY A 161 -10.18 -6.92 -5.42
N THR A 162 -11.00 -5.86 -5.56
CA THR A 162 -12.46 -6.04 -5.61
C THR A 162 -12.92 -6.86 -6.80
N ALA A 163 -12.14 -6.95 -7.87
CA ALA A 163 -12.49 -7.74 -9.04
C ALA A 163 -12.73 -9.24 -8.77
N VAL A 164 -12.26 -9.76 -7.64
CA VAL A 164 -12.46 -11.17 -7.28
C VAL A 164 -13.71 -11.41 -6.42
N VAL A 165 -14.37 -10.35 -5.92
CA VAL A 165 -15.53 -10.51 -5.01
C VAL A 165 -16.79 -11.04 -5.71
N GLY A 166 -16.86 -10.95 -7.04
CA GLY A 166 -17.88 -11.60 -7.84
C GLY A 166 -17.93 -13.12 -7.67
N LEU A 167 -16.84 -13.75 -7.22
CA LEU A 167 -16.77 -15.18 -6.92
C LEU A 167 -17.66 -15.60 -5.74
N VAL A 168 -18.07 -14.68 -4.88
CA VAL A 168 -19.02 -14.90 -3.77
C VAL A 168 -20.38 -14.27 -4.05
N LEU A 169 -20.78 -14.23 -5.32
CA LEU A 169 -22.08 -13.78 -5.79
C LEU A 169 -22.39 -12.30 -5.47
N LEU A 170 -21.38 -11.48 -5.30
CA LEU A 170 -21.54 -10.04 -5.22
C LEU A 170 -21.56 -9.47 -6.64
N SER A 171 -22.61 -8.70 -6.96
CA SER A 171 -22.75 -8.01 -8.26
C SER A 171 -21.78 -6.83 -8.37
N ASP A 172 -20.47 -7.12 -8.32
CA ASP A 172 -19.43 -6.11 -8.54
C ASP A 172 -19.26 -5.80 -10.04
N LEU A 173 -18.40 -4.85 -10.35
CA LEU A 173 -18.14 -4.41 -11.72
C LEU A 173 -17.68 -5.57 -12.63
N THR A 174 -16.89 -6.50 -12.11
CA THR A 174 -16.40 -7.66 -12.89
C THR A 174 -17.52 -8.67 -13.13
N PHE A 175 -18.36 -8.92 -12.13
CA PHE A 175 -19.53 -9.78 -12.24
C PHE A 175 -20.52 -9.25 -13.27
N GLU A 176 -20.84 -7.95 -13.22
CA GLU A 176 -21.73 -7.31 -14.19
C GLU A 176 -21.13 -7.31 -15.61
N ALA A 177 -19.81 -7.11 -15.75
CA ALA A 177 -19.15 -7.22 -17.05
C ALA A 177 -19.29 -8.63 -17.64
N GLU A 178 -19.19 -9.68 -16.80
CA GLU A 178 -19.40 -11.06 -17.24
C GLU A 178 -20.87 -11.33 -17.67
N GLN A 179 -21.84 -10.72 -16.98
CA GLN A 179 -23.26 -10.83 -17.37
C GLN A 179 -23.52 -10.10 -18.70
N VAL A 180 -23.04 -8.88 -18.84
CA VAL A 180 -23.20 -8.05 -20.04
C VAL A 180 -22.48 -8.66 -21.24
N ARG A 181 -21.35 -9.34 -21.03
CA ARG A 181 -20.59 -10.05 -22.05
C ARG A 181 -21.47 -10.99 -22.89
N ARG A 182 -22.46 -11.62 -22.28
CA ARG A 182 -23.38 -12.55 -22.96
C ARG A 182 -24.32 -11.84 -23.94
N GLN A 183 -24.50 -10.53 -23.81
CA GLN A 183 -25.42 -9.72 -24.63
C GLN A 183 -24.68 -8.95 -25.73
N VAL A 184 -23.54 -8.29 -25.37
CA VAL A 184 -22.81 -7.37 -26.27
C VAL A 184 -21.46 -7.93 -26.73
N GLY A 185 -21.10 -9.14 -26.30
CA GLY A 185 -19.81 -9.74 -26.64
C GLY A 185 -18.68 -9.40 -25.66
N THR A 186 -17.57 -10.12 -25.79
CA THR A 186 -16.46 -10.08 -24.83
C THR A 186 -15.72 -8.75 -24.85
N TRP A 187 -15.40 -8.22 -26.02
CA TRP A 187 -14.58 -7.02 -26.15
C TRP A 187 -15.24 -5.76 -25.57
N PRO A 188 -16.50 -5.41 -25.94
CA PRO A 188 -17.15 -4.21 -25.40
C PRO A 188 -17.28 -4.28 -23.88
N ALA A 189 -17.70 -5.42 -23.32
CA ALA A 189 -17.95 -5.58 -21.90
C ALA A 189 -16.66 -5.39 -21.05
N PHE A 190 -15.57 -6.08 -21.40
CA PHE A 190 -14.34 -6.02 -20.61
C PHE A 190 -13.53 -4.76 -20.86
N ILE A 191 -13.58 -4.15 -22.04
CA ILE A 191 -12.98 -2.84 -22.28
C ILE A 191 -13.69 -1.77 -21.44
N ALA A 192 -15.03 -1.80 -21.35
CA ALA A 192 -15.78 -0.90 -20.47
C ALA A 192 -15.36 -1.06 -19.02
N ALA A 193 -15.35 -2.30 -18.50
CA ALA A 193 -14.92 -2.58 -17.14
C ALA A 193 -13.48 -2.10 -16.87
N LEU A 194 -12.56 -2.36 -17.80
CA LEU A 194 -11.15 -1.93 -17.69
C LEU A 194 -11.03 -0.41 -17.58
N ILE A 195 -11.75 0.32 -18.43
CA ILE A 195 -11.75 1.79 -18.39
C ILE A 195 -12.30 2.29 -17.06
N ILE A 196 -13.41 1.72 -16.58
CA ILE A 196 -14.03 2.13 -15.31
C ILE A 196 -13.07 1.86 -14.14
N TYR A 197 -12.48 0.65 -14.03
CA TYR A 197 -11.48 0.34 -13.01
C TYR A 197 -10.27 1.28 -13.07
N TYR A 198 -9.79 1.59 -14.28
CA TYR A 198 -8.67 2.50 -14.47
C TYR A 198 -9.00 3.92 -13.97
N VAL A 199 -10.19 4.44 -14.32
CA VAL A 199 -10.64 5.77 -13.87
C VAL A 199 -10.76 5.81 -12.34
N ILE A 200 -11.36 4.79 -11.73
CA ILE A 200 -11.48 4.72 -10.26
C ILE A 200 -10.09 4.67 -9.61
N ALA A 201 -9.19 3.84 -10.12
CA ALA A 201 -7.82 3.74 -9.61
C ALA A 201 -7.06 5.07 -9.72
N LEU A 202 -7.26 5.83 -10.81
CA LEU A 202 -6.68 7.17 -10.98
C LEU A 202 -7.25 8.17 -9.95
N ILE A 203 -8.58 8.15 -9.74
CA ILE A 203 -9.23 9.02 -8.75
C ILE A 203 -8.68 8.72 -7.35
N VAL A 204 -8.68 7.44 -6.94
CA VAL A 204 -8.15 7.00 -5.64
C VAL A 204 -6.69 7.41 -5.47
N SER A 205 -5.85 7.11 -6.46
CA SER A 205 -4.43 7.46 -6.42
C SER A 205 -4.19 8.98 -6.37
N THR A 206 -5.03 9.76 -7.05
CA THR A 206 -4.92 11.23 -7.02
C THR A 206 -5.30 11.80 -5.66
N ILE A 207 -6.39 11.30 -5.06
CA ILE A 207 -6.80 11.68 -3.70
C ILE A 207 -5.68 11.36 -2.70
N MET A 208 -5.12 10.15 -2.78
CA MET A 208 -4.05 9.73 -1.88
C MET A 208 -2.78 10.58 -2.06
N ARG A 209 -2.38 10.91 -3.28
CA ARG A 209 -1.24 11.81 -3.56
C ARG A 209 -1.46 13.21 -3.01
N VAL A 210 -2.68 13.74 -3.10
CA VAL A 210 -3.00 15.05 -2.50
C VAL A 210 -2.90 14.98 -0.97
N MET A 211 -3.38 13.90 -0.34
CA MET A 211 -3.24 13.71 1.11
C MET A 211 -1.77 13.60 1.52
N GLU A 212 -0.98 12.84 0.78
CA GLU A 212 0.46 12.66 0.97
C GLU A 212 1.20 14.00 0.89
N SER A 213 1.00 14.77 -0.19
CA SER A 213 1.65 16.06 -0.37
C SER A 213 1.28 17.07 0.72
N ARG A 214 0.03 17.05 1.20
CA ARG A 214 -0.40 17.90 2.32
C ARG A 214 0.26 17.50 3.64
N ALA A 215 0.36 16.21 3.92
CA ALA A 215 0.98 15.70 5.14
C ALA A 215 2.49 16.00 5.16
N GLN A 216 3.19 15.76 4.06
CA GLN A 216 4.63 16.04 3.93
C GLN A 216 4.95 17.53 4.04
N ARG A 217 4.12 18.39 3.45
CA ARG A 217 4.28 19.86 3.59
C ARG A 217 4.14 20.34 5.04
N ARG A 218 3.18 19.79 5.79
CA ARG A 218 2.98 20.15 7.21
C ARG A 218 4.18 19.80 8.10
N LEU A 219 4.96 18.81 7.72
CA LEU A 219 6.15 18.37 8.45
C LEU A 219 7.47 18.94 7.91
N GLY A 220 7.41 19.77 6.86
CA GLY A 220 8.60 20.33 6.20
C GLY A 220 9.45 19.27 5.46
N LEU A 221 8.98 18.04 5.32
CA LEU A 221 9.72 16.96 4.67
C LEU A 221 9.84 17.19 3.17
N GLY A 222 8.83 17.80 2.54
CA GLY A 222 8.86 18.16 1.12
C GLY A 222 9.96 19.19 0.80
N ASP A 223 10.17 20.17 1.67
CA ASP A 223 11.22 21.19 1.49
C ASP A 223 12.63 20.59 1.70
N TYR A 224 12.76 19.62 2.59
CA TYR A 224 14.03 18.94 2.81
C TYR A 224 14.44 18.13 1.57
N GLU A 225 13.55 17.34 0.99
CA GLU A 225 13.84 16.55 -0.21
C GLU A 225 14.17 17.45 -1.42
N ILE A 226 13.42 18.55 -1.60
CA ILE A 226 13.71 19.54 -2.66
C ILE A 226 15.07 20.20 -2.43
N ARG A 227 15.39 20.58 -1.19
CA ARG A 227 16.70 21.16 -0.85
C ARG A 227 17.84 20.17 -1.04
N LYS A 228 17.61 18.89 -0.65
CA LYS A 228 18.58 17.82 -0.86
C LYS A 228 18.82 17.59 -2.34
N ALA A 229 17.77 17.40 -3.13
CA ALA A 229 17.87 17.22 -4.58
C ALA A 229 18.55 18.42 -5.28
N ARG A 230 18.26 19.66 -4.87
CA ARG A 230 18.95 20.85 -5.37
C ARG A 230 20.44 20.85 -5.00
N LYS A 231 20.78 20.43 -3.79
CA LYS A 231 22.18 20.39 -3.31
C LYS A 231 22.96 19.30 -4.06
N ASP A 232 22.36 18.14 -4.27
CA ASP A 232 22.94 17.03 -5.03
C ASP A 232 23.15 17.41 -6.51
N ALA A 233 22.14 18.10 -7.13
CA ALA A 233 22.27 18.63 -8.47
C ALA A 233 23.34 19.73 -8.58
N ALA A 234 23.44 20.64 -7.60
CA ALA A 234 24.47 21.68 -7.57
C ALA A 234 25.86 21.09 -7.42
N ASN A 235 26.01 20.06 -6.56
CA ASN A 235 27.28 19.36 -6.38
C ASN A 235 27.67 18.58 -7.64
N ALA A 236 26.74 17.96 -8.35
CA ALA A 236 26.97 17.29 -9.62
C ALA A 236 27.43 18.27 -10.72
N LEU A 237 26.83 19.46 -10.76
CA LEU A 237 27.22 20.52 -11.71
C LEU A 237 28.60 21.15 -11.34
N SER A 238 28.89 21.36 -10.06
CA SER A 238 30.18 21.90 -9.60
C SER A 238 31.32 20.87 -9.71
N GLY A 239 31.03 19.58 -9.51
CA GLY A 239 31.99 18.49 -9.72
C GLY A 239 32.35 18.26 -11.20
N GLY A 240 31.40 18.53 -12.12
CA GLY A 240 31.63 18.45 -13.56
C GLY A 240 32.49 19.57 -14.15
N THR A 241 32.53 20.75 -13.50
CA THR A 241 33.38 21.87 -13.99
C THR A 241 34.83 21.82 -13.49
N ALA A 242 35.13 21.07 -12.42
CA ALA A 242 36.48 20.87 -11.93
C ALA A 242 37.27 19.76 -12.67
N GLY A 243 36.59 18.90 -13.45
CA GLY A 243 37.19 17.79 -14.19
C GLY A 243 37.54 18.08 -15.65
N GLY A 244 37.22 19.30 -16.16
CA GLY A 244 37.39 19.65 -17.57
C GLY A 244 38.77 20.17 -17.98
N ALA A 245 39.76 20.30 -17.08
CA ALA A 245 41.07 20.90 -17.37
C ALA A 245 42.27 19.95 -17.21
N ALA A 246 42.09 18.66 -16.99
CA ALA A 246 43.20 17.69 -16.99
C ALA A 246 42.77 16.43 -17.72
N GLY A 247 43.19 16.31 -18.99
CA GLY A 247 43.05 15.09 -19.75
C GLY A 247 43.84 13.96 -19.10
N GLY A 248 43.16 12.93 -18.67
CA GLY A 248 43.76 11.69 -18.15
C GLY A 248 42.66 10.68 -17.88
N VAL A 249 42.54 9.72 -18.78
CA VAL A 249 41.76 8.50 -18.59
C VAL A 249 42.32 7.79 -17.36
N LEU A 250 41.68 7.94 -16.19
CA LEU A 250 41.92 7.06 -15.04
C LEU A 250 40.88 5.97 -15.04
N THR A 251 41.29 4.82 -15.59
CA THR A 251 40.62 3.53 -15.30
C THR A 251 40.73 3.27 -13.80
N PRO A 252 39.64 2.97 -13.08
CA PRO A 252 39.76 2.53 -11.69
C PRO A 252 40.53 1.22 -11.68
N ASP A 253 41.68 1.24 -10.98
CA ASP A 253 42.50 0.06 -10.77
C ASP A 253 41.73 -0.96 -9.91
N ALA A 254 41.25 -2.01 -10.56
CA ALA A 254 40.55 -3.11 -9.92
C ALA A 254 41.45 -3.93 -8.95
N ALA A 255 42.76 -3.58 -8.88
CA ALA A 255 43.73 -4.24 -8.00
C ALA A 255 43.64 -3.81 -6.54
N SER A 256 42.98 -2.68 -6.20
CA SER A 256 42.86 -2.20 -4.82
C SER A 256 41.73 -2.82 -4.00
N LEU A 257 40.90 -3.71 -4.61
CA LEU A 257 39.76 -4.38 -3.96
C LEU A 257 40.04 -5.84 -3.56
N ILE A 258 41.27 -6.33 -3.73
CA ILE A 258 41.66 -7.67 -3.27
C ILE A 258 42.35 -7.54 -1.94
N PRO A 259 41.81 -8.08 -0.83
CA PRO A 259 42.54 -8.12 0.44
C PRO A 259 43.79 -8.96 0.28
N ASP A 260 44.97 -8.38 0.64
CA ASP A 260 46.25 -9.09 0.69
C ASP A 260 46.21 -10.19 1.77
N PRO A 261 46.30 -11.49 1.43
CA PRO A 261 46.24 -12.58 2.39
C PRO A 261 47.52 -12.75 3.21
N GLY A 262 48.53 -11.86 3.04
CA GLY A 262 49.86 -12.00 3.67
C GLY A 262 50.15 -11.11 4.88
N ARG A 263 49.21 -10.32 5.39
CA ARG A 263 49.50 -9.34 6.47
C ARG A 263 49.14 -9.80 7.90
N GLY A 264 48.91 -11.09 8.10
CA GLY A 264 48.50 -11.68 9.38
C GLY A 264 49.58 -12.43 10.19
N GLU A 265 50.84 -12.48 9.76
CA GLU A 265 51.81 -13.37 10.39
C GLU A 265 53.18 -12.75 10.72
N ARG A 266 53.23 -11.47 11.07
CA ARG A 266 54.47 -10.88 11.58
C ARG A 266 54.19 -9.83 12.65
N ASP A 267 53.54 -10.18 13.73
CA ASP A 267 53.66 -9.53 15.05
C ASP A 267 52.93 -10.42 16.07
N ALA A 268 53.62 -11.47 16.51
CA ALA A 268 53.38 -12.20 17.74
C ALA A 268 54.69 -12.32 18.49
#